data_2d750e11a4f3d8f31fe40281ac5db211
#
_entry.id   2d750e11a4f3d8f31fe40281ac5db211
#
_cell.length_a   1.000
_cell.length_b   1.000
_cell.length_c   1.000
_cell.angle_alpha   90.00
_cell.angle_beta   90.00
_cell.angle_gamma   90.00
#
_symmetry.space_group_name_H-M   'P 1'
#
loop_
_entity.id
_entity.type
_entity.pdbx_description
1 polymer ?
#
loop_
_entity_poly.entity_id
_entity_poly.type
_entity_poly.pdbx_seq_one_letter_code
_entity_poly.pdbx_strand_id
1 'polypeptide(L)'
;MWIAVECSNRGLRGWAIADESTQPLMADAREPEAEALRHMITPHLRDGSVTTVICCGGEGGPFTLVPAQPVGGPPAAVSYTDPRAAVFTVPGLSQNDPPDITEGEETAIAGFLALNPDWDGVVCLPGLHSRWAHVSAGEVISFRSFLTGELYTALAVHHPDHDAANMEEFKAAVSDAMSRPERVASALFSLRAQVVLGHPAAKTGHVRLAGLLIGMELAAARPYWLGQNVALIAPATEELTPLYVEALQAQGISATIFDRTDMVLAGLRLAYAKLKLS
;
A
#
# COMPACT_ATOMS: atom_id res chain seq x y z
N MET A 1 -4.99 27.25 -5.02
CA MET A 1 -5.63 25.94 -4.76
C MET A 1 -5.06 24.93 -5.76
N TRP A 2 -4.81 23.70 -5.32
CA TRP A 2 -4.44 22.56 -6.15
C TRP A 2 -5.13 21.30 -5.60
N ILE A 3 -5.14 20.20 -6.36
CA ILE A 3 -5.81 18.96 -5.98
C ILE A 3 -4.77 17.83 -5.96
N ALA A 4 -4.73 17.11 -4.84
CA ALA A 4 -3.97 15.89 -4.65
C ALA A 4 -4.89 14.68 -4.83
N VAL A 5 -4.45 13.63 -5.53
CA VAL A 5 -5.25 12.42 -5.77
C VAL A 5 -4.40 11.17 -5.58
N GLU A 6 -4.90 10.23 -4.81
CA GLU A 6 -4.39 8.87 -4.74
C GLU A 6 -5.31 7.95 -5.54
N CYS A 7 -4.75 7.30 -6.55
CA CYS A 7 -5.41 6.25 -7.31
C CYS A 7 -5.07 4.89 -6.67
N SER A 8 -6.05 4.06 -6.44
CA SER A 8 -5.87 2.74 -5.88
C SER A 8 -6.93 1.77 -6.39
N ASN A 9 -6.72 0.49 -6.22
CA ASN A 9 -7.70 -0.55 -6.51
C ASN A 9 -9.04 -0.42 -5.74
N ARG A 10 -9.09 0.46 -4.74
CA ARG A 10 -10.30 0.81 -3.96
C ARG A 10 -11.00 2.06 -4.49
N GLY A 11 -10.55 2.61 -5.61
CA GLY A 11 -11.02 3.86 -6.19
C GLY A 11 -10.10 5.04 -5.89
N LEU A 12 -10.61 6.24 -6.14
CA LEU A 12 -9.87 7.48 -5.97
C LEU A 12 -10.17 8.12 -4.61
N ARG A 13 -9.12 8.57 -3.97
CA ARG A 13 -9.20 9.46 -2.81
C ARG A 13 -8.42 10.73 -3.12
N GLY A 14 -8.97 11.89 -2.78
CA GLY A 14 -8.34 13.16 -3.10
C GLY A 14 -8.46 14.19 -2.01
N TRP A 15 -7.80 15.33 -2.24
CA TRP A 15 -7.82 16.49 -1.35
C TRP A 15 -7.72 17.76 -2.18
N ALA A 16 -8.69 18.68 -1.98
CA ALA A 16 -8.55 20.05 -2.45
C ALA A 16 -7.75 20.85 -1.41
N ILE A 17 -6.61 21.39 -1.82
CA ILE A 17 -5.65 22.05 -0.93
C ILE A 17 -5.55 23.53 -1.31
N ALA A 18 -5.87 24.40 -0.36
CA ALA A 18 -5.76 25.84 -0.51
C ALA A 18 -5.15 26.44 0.76
N ASP A 19 -3.97 27.04 0.64
CA ASP A 19 -3.19 27.60 1.75
C ASP A 19 -3.06 26.58 2.90
N GLU A 20 -3.67 26.84 4.05
CA GLU A 20 -3.67 25.96 5.23
C GLU A 20 -4.86 24.98 5.27
N SER A 21 -5.82 25.11 4.33
CA SER A 21 -7.02 24.26 4.31
C SER A 21 -6.83 23.03 3.43
N THR A 22 -7.32 21.89 3.92
CA THR A 22 -7.32 20.62 3.20
C THR A 22 -8.71 20.01 3.30
N GLN A 23 -9.42 19.93 2.17
CA GLN A 23 -10.77 19.36 2.09
C GLN A 23 -10.68 17.97 1.44
N PRO A 24 -11.12 16.89 2.11
CA PRO A 24 -11.13 15.56 1.51
C PRO A 24 -12.15 15.48 0.37
N LEU A 25 -11.79 14.74 -0.66
CA LEU A 25 -12.61 14.42 -1.85
C LEU A 25 -12.69 12.90 -1.99
N MET A 26 -13.85 12.40 -2.40
CA MET A 26 -14.07 10.96 -2.62
C MET A 26 -14.73 10.76 -3.97
N ALA A 27 -14.39 9.68 -4.67
CA ALA A 27 -15.08 9.23 -5.87
C ALA A 27 -15.70 7.85 -5.64
N ASP A 28 -16.69 7.49 -6.47
CA ASP A 28 -17.29 6.15 -6.44
C ASP A 28 -16.26 5.13 -6.97
N ALA A 29 -15.92 4.13 -6.16
CA ALA A 29 -14.97 3.09 -6.50
C ALA A 29 -15.42 2.17 -7.66
N ARG A 30 -16.68 2.28 -8.08
CA ARG A 30 -17.24 1.50 -9.20
C ARG A 30 -17.07 2.16 -10.56
N GLU A 31 -16.67 3.44 -10.59
CA GLU A 31 -16.45 4.16 -11.85
C GLU A 31 -15.06 3.84 -12.42
N PRO A 32 -14.90 3.82 -13.76
CA PRO A 32 -13.58 3.81 -14.38
C PRO A 32 -12.72 4.99 -13.88
N GLU A 33 -11.43 4.76 -13.66
CA GLU A 33 -10.52 5.73 -13.03
C GLU A 33 -10.58 7.13 -13.68
N ALA A 34 -10.57 7.20 -15.01
CA ALA A 34 -10.63 8.48 -15.72
C ALA A 34 -11.96 9.24 -15.52
N GLU A 35 -13.08 8.52 -15.39
CA GLU A 35 -14.38 9.11 -15.13
C GLU A 35 -14.49 9.55 -13.66
N ALA A 36 -14.04 8.72 -12.74
CA ALA A 36 -13.98 9.01 -11.33
C ALA A 36 -13.13 10.26 -11.05
N LEU A 37 -11.95 10.37 -11.69
CA LEU A 37 -11.10 11.56 -11.61
C LEU A 37 -11.85 12.79 -12.11
N ARG A 38 -12.48 12.70 -13.28
CA ARG A 38 -13.25 13.81 -13.85
C ARG A 38 -14.36 14.26 -12.90
N HIS A 39 -15.16 13.35 -12.38
CA HIS A 39 -16.25 13.67 -11.45
C HIS A 39 -15.72 14.30 -10.15
N MET A 40 -14.61 13.81 -9.63
CA MET A 40 -13.99 14.33 -8.43
C MET A 40 -13.50 15.78 -8.58
N ILE A 41 -12.78 16.09 -9.69
CA ILE A 41 -12.12 17.40 -9.81
C ILE A 41 -13.00 18.48 -10.44
N THR A 42 -13.97 18.14 -11.32
CA THR A 42 -14.80 19.13 -12.05
C THR A 42 -15.46 20.17 -11.15
N PRO A 43 -16.03 19.85 -9.97
CA PRO A 43 -16.64 20.85 -9.09
C PRO A 43 -15.67 21.91 -8.56
N HIS A 44 -14.35 21.65 -8.64
CA HIS A 44 -13.29 22.51 -8.13
C HIS A 44 -12.59 23.31 -9.22
N LEU A 45 -12.93 23.06 -10.50
CA LEU A 45 -12.36 23.80 -11.63
C LEU A 45 -13.10 25.12 -11.82
N ARG A 46 -12.38 26.18 -12.15
CA ARG A 46 -12.93 27.53 -12.38
C ARG A 46 -12.58 28.01 -13.78
N ASP A 47 -13.53 28.66 -14.44
CA ASP A 47 -13.27 29.28 -15.73
C ASP A 47 -12.24 30.40 -15.61
N GLY A 48 -11.35 30.48 -16.60
CA GLY A 48 -10.29 31.47 -16.63
C GLY A 48 -9.05 31.16 -15.74
N SER A 49 -9.02 29.98 -15.09
CA SER A 49 -7.87 29.54 -14.30
C SER A 49 -7.54 28.07 -14.55
N VAL A 50 -6.27 27.71 -14.41
CA VAL A 50 -5.82 26.30 -14.52
C VAL A 50 -5.51 25.78 -13.12
N THR A 51 -6.22 24.72 -12.73
CA THR A 51 -6.01 24.01 -11.46
C THR A 51 -4.99 22.90 -11.64
N THR A 52 -3.92 22.90 -10.85
CA THR A 52 -2.95 21.81 -10.82
C THR A 52 -3.56 20.60 -10.09
N VAL A 53 -3.47 19.43 -10.71
CA VAL A 53 -3.88 18.14 -10.13
C VAL A 53 -2.68 17.22 -10.13
N ILE A 54 -2.32 16.64 -8.97
CA ILE A 54 -1.22 15.68 -8.86
C ILE A 54 -1.78 14.35 -8.39
N CYS A 55 -1.57 13.32 -9.20
CA CYS A 55 -1.98 11.96 -8.94
C CYS A 55 -0.78 11.11 -8.51
N CYS A 56 -0.99 10.12 -7.65
CA CYS A 56 -0.07 9.02 -7.41
C CYS A 56 -0.82 7.69 -7.51
N GLY A 57 -0.12 6.61 -7.84
CA GLY A 57 -0.74 5.32 -8.13
C GLY A 57 -1.37 5.29 -9.52
N GLY A 58 -2.19 4.28 -9.77
CA GLY A 58 -2.78 4.02 -11.07
C GLY A 58 -1.91 3.14 -11.96
N GLU A 59 -2.52 2.51 -12.95
CA GLU A 59 -1.85 1.58 -13.86
C GLU A 59 -1.02 2.32 -14.94
N GLY A 60 0.17 1.78 -15.25
CA GLY A 60 0.92 2.16 -16.46
C GLY A 60 1.59 3.53 -16.46
N GLY A 61 1.87 4.12 -15.31
CA GLY A 61 2.61 5.37 -15.18
C GLY A 61 4.09 5.27 -15.57
N PRO A 62 4.82 6.39 -15.64
CA PRO A 62 6.27 6.36 -15.75
C PRO A 62 6.88 5.76 -14.48
N PHE A 63 8.03 5.09 -14.63
CA PHE A 63 8.75 4.48 -13.52
C PHE A 63 10.19 5.00 -13.43
N THR A 64 10.68 5.11 -12.20
CA THR A 64 12.07 5.37 -11.89
C THR A 64 12.73 4.10 -11.37
N LEU A 65 13.85 3.71 -11.98
CA LEU A 65 14.58 2.51 -11.57
C LEU A 65 15.29 2.75 -10.22
N VAL A 66 15.14 1.82 -9.26
CA VAL A 66 15.90 1.86 -8.00
C VAL A 66 17.37 1.46 -8.21
N PRO A 67 18.34 1.95 -7.37
CA PRO A 67 18.17 2.87 -6.23
C PRO A 67 17.75 4.29 -6.64
N ALA A 68 16.75 4.84 -5.96
CA ALA A 68 16.25 6.18 -6.26
C ALA A 68 15.50 6.80 -5.06
N GLN A 69 15.45 8.13 -5.02
CA GLN A 69 14.51 8.82 -4.13
C GLN A 69 13.08 8.52 -4.55
N PRO A 70 12.17 8.18 -3.61
CA PRO A 70 10.79 7.78 -3.94
C PRO A 70 10.03 8.84 -4.75
N VAL A 71 10.29 10.13 -4.46
CA VAL A 71 9.85 11.28 -5.28
C VAL A 71 11.10 12.10 -5.58
N GLY A 72 11.92 11.66 -6.55
CA GLY A 72 13.22 12.26 -6.86
C GLY A 72 13.14 13.53 -7.68
N GLY A 73 12.14 13.69 -8.54
CA GLY A 73 11.95 14.80 -9.47
C GLY A 73 10.54 15.38 -9.46
N PRO A 74 10.24 16.33 -10.37
CA PRO A 74 8.88 16.82 -10.57
C PRO A 74 7.98 15.70 -11.11
N PRO A 75 6.68 15.71 -10.81
CA PRO A 75 5.73 14.77 -11.39
C PRO A 75 5.61 14.98 -12.91
N ALA A 76 5.33 13.90 -13.63
CA ALA A 76 5.21 13.89 -15.08
C ALA A 76 3.85 14.42 -15.53
N ALA A 77 3.82 15.25 -16.59
CA ALA A 77 2.58 15.74 -17.16
C ALA A 77 1.78 14.62 -17.82
N VAL A 78 0.47 14.61 -17.61
CA VAL A 78 -0.49 13.68 -18.19
C VAL A 78 -1.46 14.43 -19.09
N SER A 79 -1.77 13.89 -20.28
CA SER A 79 -2.79 14.46 -21.15
C SER A 79 -4.15 14.40 -20.47
N TYR A 80 -4.81 15.55 -20.39
CA TYR A 80 -6.14 15.66 -19.82
C TYR A 80 -7.04 16.54 -20.71
N THR A 81 -8.31 16.20 -20.82
CA THR A 81 -9.22 16.81 -21.82
C THR A 81 -9.77 18.17 -21.43
N ASP A 82 -9.90 18.45 -20.13
CA ASP A 82 -10.41 19.75 -19.64
C ASP A 82 -9.25 20.75 -19.50
N PRO A 83 -9.24 21.85 -20.30
CA PRO A 83 -8.14 22.80 -20.27
C PRO A 83 -8.04 23.59 -18.95
N ARG A 84 -9.01 23.50 -18.07
CA ARG A 84 -9.00 24.11 -16.73
C ARG A 84 -8.20 23.29 -15.71
N ALA A 85 -7.74 22.07 -16.08
CA ALA A 85 -6.91 21.23 -15.23
C ALA A 85 -5.59 20.91 -15.91
N ALA A 86 -4.48 21.07 -15.18
CA ALA A 86 -3.18 20.54 -15.53
C ALA A 86 -2.89 19.34 -14.63
N VAL A 87 -2.94 18.14 -15.23
CA VAL A 87 -2.80 16.87 -14.51
C VAL A 87 -1.38 16.34 -14.61
N PHE A 88 -0.84 15.91 -13.48
CA PHE A 88 0.49 15.33 -13.36
C PHE A 88 0.40 14.03 -12.57
N THR A 89 1.32 13.10 -12.83
CA THR A 89 1.46 11.86 -12.07
C THR A 89 2.84 11.75 -11.44
N VAL A 90 2.89 11.27 -10.21
CA VAL A 90 4.15 10.89 -9.56
C VAL A 90 4.64 9.61 -10.21
N PRO A 91 5.89 9.57 -10.74
CA PRO A 91 6.45 8.32 -11.26
C PRO A 91 6.55 7.26 -10.17
N GLY A 92 6.10 6.05 -10.48
CA GLY A 92 6.33 4.88 -9.63
C GLY A 92 7.81 4.50 -9.56
N LEU A 93 8.16 3.55 -8.70
CA LEU A 93 9.47 2.91 -8.71
C LEU A 93 9.41 1.59 -9.46
N SER A 94 10.50 1.21 -10.08
CA SER A 94 10.68 -0.09 -10.70
C SER A 94 12.00 -0.75 -10.29
N GLN A 95 12.03 -2.06 -10.39
CA GLN A 95 13.20 -2.90 -10.15
C GLN A 95 13.30 -3.93 -11.27
N ASN A 96 14.52 -4.25 -11.73
CA ASN A 96 14.72 -5.19 -12.85
C ASN A 96 14.93 -6.64 -12.39
N ASP A 97 15.54 -6.85 -11.23
CA ASP A 97 15.89 -8.19 -10.76
C ASP A 97 15.56 -8.38 -9.27
N PRO A 98 14.50 -9.14 -8.98
CA PRO A 98 13.47 -9.55 -9.93
C PRO A 98 12.65 -8.36 -10.39
N PRO A 99 11.93 -8.46 -11.53
CA PRO A 99 11.02 -7.40 -11.97
C PRO A 99 9.97 -7.10 -10.92
N ASP A 100 9.84 -5.83 -10.55
CA ASP A 100 8.87 -5.37 -9.55
C ASP A 100 8.55 -3.88 -9.77
N ILE A 101 7.37 -3.42 -9.35
CA ILE A 101 6.90 -2.05 -9.48
C ILE A 101 6.17 -1.57 -8.23
N THR A 102 6.14 -0.25 -8.02
CA THR A 102 5.21 0.39 -7.07
C THR A 102 4.09 1.11 -7.82
N GLU A 103 2.95 1.25 -7.16
CA GLU A 103 1.73 1.86 -7.69
C GLU A 103 1.11 2.83 -6.67
N GLY A 104 1.92 3.82 -6.24
CA GLY A 104 1.56 4.83 -5.25
C GLY A 104 2.26 4.66 -3.90
N GLU A 105 2.88 3.51 -3.63
CA GLU A 105 3.62 3.29 -2.38
C GLU A 105 4.85 4.18 -2.27
N GLU A 106 5.52 4.49 -3.40
CA GLU A 106 6.63 5.45 -3.45
C GLU A 106 6.24 6.81 -2.88
N THR A 107 5.02 7.25 -3.14
CA THR A 107 4.51 8.52 -2.63
C THR A 107 4.32 8.47 -1.11
N ALA A 108 3.80 7.36 -0.57
CA ALA A 108 3.71 7.16 0.87
C ALA A 108 5.09 7.08 1.54
N ILE A 109 6.05 6.38 0.92
CA ILE A 109 7.45 6.31 1.40
C ILE A 109 8.07 7.71 1.38
N ALA A 110 7.88 8.50 0.32
CA ALA A 110 8.39 9.87 0.24
C ALA A 110 7.85 10.76 1.36
N GLY A 111 6.56 10.67 1.64
CA GLY A 111 5.93 11.42 2.74
C GLY A 111 6.45 10.99 4.10
N PHE A 112 6.62 9.69 4.31
CA PHE A 112 7.23 9.15 5.53
C PHE A 112 8.65 9.67 5.73
N LEU A 113 9.50 9.65 4.70
CA LEU A 113 10.87 10.14 4.77
C LEU A 113 10.95 11.66 4.96
N ALA A 114 10.01 12.43 4.40
CA ALA A 114 9.93 13.88 4.65
C ALA A 114 9.66 14.20 6.13
N LEU A 115 8.94 13.34 6.84
CA LEU A 115 8.65 13.47 8.27
C LEU A 115 9.69 12.77 9.17
N ASN A 116 10.51 11.88 8.60
CA ASN A 116 11.54 11.10 9.29
C ASN A 116 12.85 11.11 8.45
N PRO A 117 13.52 12.26 8.30
CA PRO A 117 14.62 12.44 7.34
C PRO A 117 15.84 11.55 7.61
N ASP A 118 16.05 11.14 8.86
CA ASP A 118 17.18 10.30 9.27
C ASP A 118 16.84 8.80 9.31
N TRP A 119 15.69 8.40 8.73
CA TRP A 119 15.29 7.01 8.71
C TRP A 119 16.22 6.17 7.84
N ASP A 120 16.71 5.07 8.44
CA ASP A 120 17.42 3.99 7.76
C ASP A 120 16.82 2.66 8.23
N GLY A 121 16.41 1.80 7.31
CA GLY A 121 15.72 0.55 7.63
C GLY A 121 14.72 0.12 6.57
N VAL A 122 13.64 -0.50 6.99
CA VAL A 122 12.64 -1.09 6.09
C VAL A 122 11.27 -0.46 6.31
N VAL A 123 10.60 -0.13 5.22
CA VAL A 123 9.20 0.28 5.20
C VAL A 123 8.36 -0.88 4.67
N CYS A 124 7.44 -1.37 5.49
CA CYS A 124 6.43 -2.35 5.10
C CYS A 124 5.11 -1.62 4.83
N LEU A 125 4.51 -1.87 3.68
CA LEU A 125 3.22 -1.30 3.27
C LEU A 125 2.24 -2.45 3.00
N PRO A 126 1.52 -2.93 4.03
CA PRO A 126 0.43 -3.87 3.83
C PRO A 126 -0.68 -3.27 2.96
N GLY A 127 -1.27 -4.11 2.11
CA GLY A 127 -2.34 -3.72 1.21
C GLY A 127 -2.81 -4.91 0.39
N LEU A 128 -3.54 -4.67 -0.70
CA LEU A 128 -3.87 -5.72 -1.66
C LEU A 128 -2.57 -6.39 -2.15
N HIS A 129 -1.62 -5.56 -2.57
CA HIS A 129 -0.23 -5.93 -2.77
C HIS A 129 0.59 -5.37 -1.61
N SER A 130 1.16 -6.21 -0.79
CA SER A 130 2.06 -5.77 0.28
C SER A 130 3.47 -5.56 -0.26
N ARG A 131 4.15 -4.53 0.24
CA ARG A 131 5.51 -4.17 -0.22
C ARG A 131 6.46 -3.98 0.95
N TRP A 132 7.67 -4.45 0.77
CA TRP A 132 8.81 -4.31 1.69
C TRP A 132 9.89 -3.53 0.98
N ALA A 133 10.10 -2.28 1.36
CA ALA A 133 11.08 -1.40 0.76
C ALA A 133 12.25 -1.17 1.71
N HIS A 134 13.46 -1.49 1.28
CA HIS A 134 14.69 -1.15 1.98
C HIS A 134 15.05 0.30 1.63
N VAL A 135 15.15 1.13 2.67
CA VAL A 135 15.45 2.57 2.56
C VAL A 135 16.77 2.85 3.24
N SER A 136 17.67 3.53 2.56
CA SER A 136 18.92 4.05 3.12
C SER A 136 19.29 5.39 2.48
N ALA A 137 19.82 6.32 3.25
CA ALA A 137 20.21 7.65 2.81
C ALA A 137 19.11 8.42 2.03
N GLY A 138 17.84 8.20 2.37
CA GLY A 138 16.70 8.84 1.71
C GLY A 138 16.30 8.24 0.36
N GLU A 139 16.90 7.12 -0.04
CA GLU A 139 16.60 6.40 -1.27
C GLU A 139 15.97 5.03 -0.97
N VAL A 140 15.08 4.56 -1.83
CA VAL A 140 14.67 3.16 -1.91
C VAL A 140 15.75 2.41 -2.67
N ILE A 141 16.43 1.51 -1.97
CA ILE A 141 17.55 0.73 -2.52
C ILE A 141 17.04 -0.48 -3.30
N SER A 142 16.05 -1.16 -2.74
CA SER A 142 15.37 -2.30 -3.34
C SER A 142 14.00 -2.48 -2.68
N PHE A 143 13.12 -3.25 -3.31
CA PHE A 143 11.84 -3.60 -2.71
C PHE A 143 11.38 -4.98 -3.19
N ARG A 144 10.36 -5.51 -2.51
CA ARG A 144 9.72 -6.77 -2.86
C ARG A 144 8.23 -6.65 -2.62
N SER A 145 7.43 -7.02 -3.62
CA SER A 145 5.98 -7.03 -3.55
C SER A 145 5.42 -8.45 -3.42
N PHE A 146 4.28 -8.57 -2.74
CA PHE A 146 3.59 -9.83 -2.51
C PHE A 146 2.09 -9.64 -2.75
N LEU A 147 1.42 -10.68 -3.25
CA LEU A 147 -0.02 -10.71 -3.49
C LEU A 147 -0.83 -11.12 -2.24
N THR A 148 -0.31 -10.90 -1.04
CA THR A 148 -0.87 -11.43 0.21
C THR A 148 -2.30 -10.97 0.43
N GLY A 149 -2.60 -9.68 0.28
CA GLY A 149 -3.95 -9.16 0.44
C GLY A 149 -4.90 -9.60 -0.67
N GLU A 150 -4.43 -9.71 -1.91
CA GLU A 150 -5.22 -10.22 -3.04
C GLU A 150 -5.59 -11.70 -2.84
N LEU A 151 -4.62 -12.53 -2.49
CA LEU A 151 -4.86 -13.94 -2.17
C LEU A 151 -5.80 -14.09 -0.97
N TYR A 152 -5.61 -13.27 0.08
CA TYR A 152 -6.51 -13.27 1.22
C TYR A 152 -7.94 -12.94 0.81
N THR A 153 -8.15 -11.86 0.08
CA THR A 153 -9.48 -11.43 -0.39
C THR A 153 -10.14 -12.50 -1.27
N ALA A 154 -9.37 -13.11 -2.19
CA ALA A 154 -9.89 -14.14 -3.08
C ALA A 154 -10.28 -15.43 -2.35
N LEU A 155 -9.58 -15.79 -1.28
CA LEU A 155 -9.81 -17.06 -0.56
C LEU A 155 -10.74 -16.89 0.64
N ALA A 156 -10.79 -15.72 1.28
CA ALA A 156 -11.58 -15.46 2.49
C ALA A 156 -13.08 -15.69 2.27
N VAL A 157 -13.60 -15.49 1.05
CA VAL A 157 -15.00 -15.72 0.69
C VAL A 157 -15.47 -17.17 0.95
N HIS A 158 -14.54 -18.10 1.09
CA HIS A 158 -14.83 -19.51 1.38
C HIS A 158 -14.78 -19.85 2.86
N HIS A 159 -14.43 -18.91 3.72
CA HIS A 159 -14.28 -19.10 5.16
C HIS A 159 -15.26 -18.21 5.91
N PRO A 160 -16.28 -18.78 6.59
CA PRO A 160 -17.19 -17.98 7.39
C PRO A 160 -16.44 -17.33 8.55
N ASP A 161 -16.77 -16.07 8.80
CA ASP A 161 -16.16 -15.25 9.86
C ASP A 161 -16.84 -15.58 11.20
N HIS A 162 -16.36 -16.61 11.89
CA HIS A 162 -16.94 -17.04 13.17
C HIS A 162 -16.07 -16.73 14.39
N ASP A 163 -14.76 -16.59 14.25
CA ASP A 163 -13.83 -16.43 15.37
C ASP A 163 -12.58 -15.62 14.93
N ALA A 164 -12.85 -14.44 14.34
CA ALA A 164 -11.81 -13.54 13.84
C ALA A 164 -10.79 -13.08 14.92
N ALA A 165 -11.12 -13.26 16.19
CA ALA A 165 -10.30 -12.84 17.33
C ALA A 165 -9.39 -13.95 17.89
N ASN A 166 -9.33 -15.14 17.27
CA ASN A 166 -8.49 -16.22 17.80
C ASN A 166 -7.01 -16.04 17.43
N MET A 167 -6.34 -15.19 18.20
CA MET A 167 -4.94 -14.80 17.96
C MET A 167 -3.95 -15.96 18.14
N GLU A 168 -4.29 -16.97 18.95
CA GLU A 168 -3.42 -18.15 19.12
C GLU A 168 -3.39 -18.99 17.82
N GLU A 169 -4.54 -19.21 17.20
CA GLU A 169 -4.63 -19.92 15.90
C GLU A 169 -3.94 -19.12 14.79
N PHE A 170 -4.02 -17.77 14.81
CA PHE A 170 -3.28 -16.92 13.91
C PHE A 170 -1.77 -17.12 14.07
N LYS A 171 -1.23 -16.97 15.29
CA LYS A 171 0.21 -17.08 15.58
C LYS A 171 0.75 -18.50 15.25
N ALA A 172 -0.05 -19.53 15.54
CA ALA A 172 0.30 -20.90 15.16
C ALA A 172 0.42 -21.05 13.63
N ALA A 173 -0.53 -20.48 12.87
CA ALA A 173 -0.50 -20.52 11.41
C ALA A 173 0.68 -19.72 10.84
N VAL A 174 1.00 -18.55 11.38
CA VAL A 174 2.20 -17.76 11.01
C VAL A 174 3.46 -18.59 11.24
N SER A 175 3.62 -19.18 12.42
CA SER A 175 4.80 -19.99 12.78
C SER A 175 4.97 -21.20 11.87
N ASP A 176 3.86 -21.89 11.55
CA ASP A 176 3.85 -23.05 10.64
C ASP A 176 4.29 -22.64 9.23
N ALA A 177 3.71 -21.57 8.69
CA ALA A 177 4.03 -21.06 7.35
C ALA A 177 5.47 -20.55 7.26
N MET A 178 5.97 -19.87 8.28
CA MET A 178 7.36 -19.41 8.32
C MET A 178 8.37 -20.56 8.39
N SER A 179 8.01 -21.62 9.09
CA SER A 179 8.89 -22.79 9.26
C SER A 179 8.90 -23.69 8.02
N ARG A 180 7.78 -23.74 7.29
CA ARG A 180 7.55 -24.66 6.16
C ARG A 180 6.73 -23.99 5.06
N PRO A 181 7.25 -22.93 4.42
CA PRO A 181 6.52 -22.16 3.41
C PRO A 181 6.07 -23.02 2.23
N GLU A 182 6.79 -24.10 1.90
CA GLU A 182 6.45 -25.06 0.85
C GLU A 182 5.13 -25.81 1.11
N ARG A 183 4.64 -25.84 2.34
CA ARG A 183 3.39 -26.53 2.71
C ARG A 183 2.16 -25.64 2.63
N VAL A 184 2.33 -24.33 2.47
CA VAL A 184 1.21 -23.37 2.53
C VAL A 184 0.14 -23.70 1.48
N ALA A 185 0.53 -24.03 0.25
CA ALA A 185 -0.43 -24.35 -0.82
C ALA A 185 -1.37 -25.52 -0.45
N SER A 186 -0.86 -26.58 0.18
CA SER A 186 -1.67 -27.70 0.64
C SER A 186 -2.50 -27.36 1.89
N ALA A 187 -1.96 -26.53 2.79
CA ALA A 187 -2.65 -26.08 3.99
C ALA A 187 -3.87 -25.21 3.63
N LEU A 188 -3.76 -24.35 2.63
CA LEU A 188 -4.88 -23.55 2.11
C LEU A 188 -6.05 -24.45 1.64
N PHE A 189 -5.76 -25.54 0.91
CA PHE A 189 -6.79 -26.48 0.51
C PHE A 189 -7.41 -27.22 1.73
N SER A 190 -6.59 -27.55 2.72
CA SER A 190 -7.07 -28.18 3.95
C SER A 190 -8.06 -27.31 4.72
N LEU A 191 -7.85 -25.98 4.76
CA LEU A 191 -8.82 -25.03 5.34
C LEU A 191 -10.17 -25.11 4.61
N ARG A 192 -10.14 -25.10 3.26
CA ARG A 192 -11.38 -25.27 2.48
C ARG A 192 -12.06 -26.61 2.74
N ALA A 193 -11.30 -27.70 2.80
CA ALA A 193 -11.84 -29.02 3.07
C ALA A 193 -12.54 -29.09 4.45
N GLN A 194 -12.00 -28.43 5.47
CA GLN A 194 -12.62 -28.34 6.79
C GLN A 194 -13.99 -27.68 6.72
N VAL A 195 -14.17 -26.62 5.93
CA VAL A 195 -15.48 -25.97 5.73
C VAL A 195 -16.47 -26.93 5.07
N VAL A 196 -16.05 -27.57 3.97
CA VAL A 196 -16.93 -28.50 3.20
C VAL A 196 -17.37 -29.71 4.05
N LEU A 197 -16.46 -30.20 4.90
CA LEU A 197 -16.72 -31.35 5.77
C LEU A 197 -17.44 -30.99 7.09
N GLY A 198 -17.71 -29.70 7.34
CA GLY A 198 -18.29 -29.23 8.60
C GLY A 198 -17.39 -29.50 9.83
N HIS A 199 -16.08 -29.51 9.62
CA HIS A 199 -15.12 -29.78 10.70
C HIS A 199 -15.10 -28.63 11.72
N PRO A 200 -15.03 -28.91 13.05
CA PRO A 200 -15.01 -27.84 14.07
C PRO A 200 -13.93 -26.77 13.88
N ALA A 201 -12.75 -27.14 13.34
CA ALA A 201 -11.66 -26.21 13.05
C ALA A 201 -11.96 -25.22 11.91
N ALA A 202 -13.07 -25.39 11.17
CA ALA A 202 -13.52 -24.41 10.17
C ALA A 202 -13.86 -23.05 10.78
N LYS A 203 -14.22 -22.99 12.07
CA LYS A 203 -14.56 -21.75 12.79
C LYS A 203 -13.40 -20.76 12.86
N THR A 204 -12.17 -21.22 12.84
CA THR A 204 -10.95 -20.39 12.85
C THR A 204 -10.27 -20.30 11.46
N GLY A 205 -10.99 -20.76 10.43
CA GLY A 205 -10.45 -20.84 9.06
C GLY A 205 -9.98 -19.50 8.52
N HIS A 206 -10.70 -18.43 8.79
CA HIS A 206 -10.40 -17.08 8.33
C HIS A 206 -9.10 -16.54 8.92
N VAL A 207 -8.94 -16.58 10.23
CA VAL A 207 -7.73 -16.11 10.91
C VAL A 207 -6.51 -16.99 10.61
N ARG A 208 -6.71 -18.30 10.41
CA ARG A 208 -5.65 -19.21 9.98
C ARG A 208 -5.23 -18.96 8.55
N LEU A 209 -6.16 -18.62 7.65
CA LEU A 209 -5.85 -18.19 6.28
C LEU A 209 -4.91 -16.98 6.29
N ALA A 210 -5.27 -15.92 7.04
CA ALA A 210 -4.43 -14.75 7.21
C ALA A 210 -3.03 -15.12 7.75
N GLY A 211 -2.97 -15.96 8.78
CA GLY A 211 -1.71 -16.42 9.38
C GLY A 211 -0.83 -17.18 8.41
N LEU A 212 -1.39 -18.07 7.58
CA LEU A 212 -0.63 -18.81 6.57
C LEU A 212 -0.05 -17.89 5.50
N LEU A 213 -0.85 -16.93 4.99
CA LEU A 213 -0.42 -16.01 3.93
C LEU A 213 0.63 -15.02 4.44
N ILE A 214 0.38 -14.38 5.61
CA ILE A 214 1.34 -13.45 6.22
C ILE A 214 2.62 -14.20 6.61
N GLY A 215 2.53 -15.41 7.18
CA GLY A 215 3.69 -16.20 7.55
C GLY A 215 4.56 -16.60 6.34
N MET A 216 3.94 -16.96 5.21
CA MET A 216 4.65 -17.22 3.95
C MET A 216 5.37 -15.97 3.44
N GLU A 217 4.70 -14.81 3.48
CA GLU A 217 5.31 -13.53 3.12
C GLU A 217 6.48 -13.19 4.03
N LEU A 218 6.32 -13.28 5.35
CA LEU A 218 7.40 -13.00 6.31
C LEU A 218 8.60 -13.92 6.12
N ALA A 219 8.38 -15.20 5.77
CA ALA A 219 9.47 -16.11 5.44
C ALA A 219 10.26 -15.64 4.22
N ALA A 220 9.56 -15.22 3.15
CA ALA A 220 10.16 -14.73 1.91
C ALA A 220 10.78 -13.33 2.07
N ALA A 221 10.14 -12.44 2.85
CA ALA A 221 10.62 -11.10 3.14
C ALA A 221 11.69 -11.04 4.25
N ARG A 222 12.13 -12.19 4.78
CA ARG A 222 13.09 -12.25 5.89
C ARG A 222 14.36 -11.44 5.67
N PRO A 223 14.98 -11.40 4.47
CA PRO A 223 16.15 -10.56 4.21
C PRO A 223 15.90 -9.07 4.40
N TYR A 224 14.64 -8.61 4.32
CA TYR A 224 14.27 -7.21 4.52
C TYR A 224 14.15 -6.86 6.00
N TRP A 225 13.37 -7.63 6.78
CA TRP A 225 13.02 -7.22 8.15
C TRP A 225 13.96 -7.76 9.23
N LEU A 226 14.74 -8.82 8.98
CA LEU A 226 15.56 -9.41 10.03
C LEU A 226 16.72 -8.50 10.45
N GLY A 227 16.67 -8.05 11.70
CA GLY A 227 17.68 -7.15 12.27
C GLY A 227 17.59 -5.70 11.79
N GLN A 228 16.49 -5.32 11.15
CA GLN A 228 16.26 -3.97 10.65
C GLN A 228 15.23 -3.21 11.52
N ASN A 229 15.29 -1.88 11.45
CA ASN A 229 14.19 -1.04 11.91
C ASN A 229 13.03 -1.17 10.93
N VAL A 230 11.82 -1.46 11.40
CA VAL A 230 10.65 -1.63 10.55
C VAL A 230 9.62 -0.55 10.84
N ALA A 231 9.29 0.25 9.83
CA ALA A 231 8.12 1.12 9.82
C ALA A 231 7.00 0.43 9.04
N LEU A 232 5.78 0.49 9.55
CA LEU A 232 4.59 -0.06 8.92
C LEU A 232 3.68 1.09 8.50
N ILE A 233 3.50 1.29 7.21
CA ILE A 233 2.61 2.33 6.65
C ILE A 233 1.35 1.66 6.13
N ALA A 234 0.24 1.83 6.86
CA ALA A 234 -1.01 1.17 6.51
C ALA A 234 -2.21 2.04 6.89
N PRO A 235 -3.37 1.88 6.21
CA PRO A 235 -4.61 2.46 6.67
C PRO A 235 -4.99 1.87 8.04
N ALA A 236 -5.45 2.71 8.96
CA ALA A 236 -5.92 2.26 10.27
C ALA A 236 -7.12 1.29 10.19
N THR A 237 -7.87 1.34 9.09
CA THR A 237 -9.07 0.52 8.84
C THR A 237 -8.79 -0.77 8.06
N GLU A 238 -7.54 -1.06 7.72
CA GLU A 238 -7.17 -2.28 6.99
C GLU A 238 -7.21 -3.50 7.90
N GLU A 239 -7.98 -4.53 7.51
CA GLU A 239 -8.19 -5.75 8.30
C GLU A 239 -6.88 -6.48 8.62
N LEU A 240 -5.95 -6.53 7.67
CA LEU A 240 -4.68 -7.24 7.85
C LEU A 240 -3.64 -6.44 8.65
N THR A 241 -3.78 -5.12 8.80
CA THR A 241 -2.78 -4.28 9.49
C THR A 241 -2.48 -4.75 10.91
N PRO A 242 -3.47 -4.97 11.80
CA PRO A 242 -3.20 -5.49 13.14
C PRO A 242 -2.54 -6.87 13.13
N LEU A 243 -2.87 -7.70 12.13
CA LEU A 243 -2.30 -9.05 12.00
C LEU A 243 -0.82 -9.00 11.58
N TYR A 244 -0.41 -8.05 10.73
CA TYR A 244 1.02 -7.82 10.45
C TYR A 244 1.79 -7.41 11.68
N VAL A 245 1.21 -6.54 12.52
CA VAL A 245 1.84 -6.11 13.79
C VAL A 245 2.06 -7.31 14.70
N GLU A 246 1.03 -8.12 14.92
CA GLU A 246 1.11 -9.32 15.75
C GLU A 246 2.11 -10.34 15.20
N ALA A 247 2.13 -10.53 13.88
CA ALA A 247 3.06 -11.45 13.24
C ALA A 247 4.52 -11.00 13.41
N LEU A 248 4.81 -9.70 13.24
CA LEU A 248 6.13 -9.11 13.45
C LEU A 248 6.56 -9.16 14.92
N GLN A 249 5.65 -8.84 15.84
CA GLN A 249 5.91 -8.95 17.28
C GLN A 249 6.26 -10.38 17.69
N ALA A 250 5.58 -11.38 17.12
CA ALA A 250 5.91 -12.79 17.34
C ALA A 250 7.32 -13.18 16.85
N GLN A 251 7.91 -12.38 15.93
CA GLN A 251 9.30 -12.52 15.47
C GLN A 251 10.28 -11.62 16.25
N GLY A 252 9.82 -10.94 17.30
CA GLY A 252 10.65 -10.02 18.10
C GLY A 252 10.87 -8.66 17.44
N ILE A 253 10.11 -8.29 16.41
CA ILE A 253 10.19 -7.00 15.73
C ILE A 253 9.09 -6.07 16.26
N SER A 254 9.50 -4.92 16.78
CA SER A 254 8.58 -3.84 17.15
C SER A 254 8.47 -2.86 16.01
N ALA A 255 7.42 -2.99 15.18
CA ALA A 255 7.17 -2.08 14.08
C ALA A 255 6.44 -0.82 14.56
N THR A 256 6.90 0.36 14.12
CA THR A 256 6.17 1.62 14.34
C THR A 256 5.14 1.80 13.22
N ILE A 257 3.90 2.13 13.59
CA ILE A 257 2.78 2.26 12.64
C ILE A 257 2.58 3.73 12.29
N PHE A 258 2.41 3.99 11.00
CA PHE A 258 2.10 5.30 10.43
C PHE A 258 0.83 5.21 9.59
N ASP A 259 -0.03 6.23 9.67
CA ASP A 259 -1.24 6.27 8.84
C ASP A 259 -0.88 6.51 7.36
N ARG A 260 -1.36 5.63 6.49
CA ARG A 260 -1.09 5.73 5.04
C ARG A 260 -1.61 7.03 4.44
N THR A 261 -2.76 7.52 4.91
CA THR A 261 -3.38 8.75 4.39
C THR A 261 -2.48 9.96 4.61
N ASP A 262 -1.95 10.08 5.83
CA ASP A 262 -1.06 11.18 6.18
C ASP A 262 0.25 11.10 5.38
N MET A 263 0.80 9.89 5.22
CA MET A 263 2.04 9.68 4.46
C MET A 263 1.86 10.00 2.97
N VAL A 264 0.77 9.53 2.35
CA VAL A 264 0.46 9.84 0.95
C VAL A 264 0.28 11.34 0.75
N LEU A 265 -0.48 12.00 1.62
CA LEU A 265 -0.71 13.45 1.53
C LEU A 265 0.60 14.24 1.68
N ALA A 266 1.48 13.85 2.59
CA ALA A 266 2.80 14.46 2.75
C ALA A 266 3.66 14.28 1.48
N GLY A 267 3.64 13.08 0.88
CA GLY A 267 4.36 12.80 -0.37
C GLY A 267 3.82 13.58 -1.57
N LEU A 268 2.50 13.72 -1.69
CA LEU A 268 1.88 14.56 -2.74
C LEU A 268 2.22 16.05 -2.56
N ARG A 269 2.31 16.53 -1.32
CA ARG A 269 2.78 17.90 -1.03
C ARG A 269 4.24 18.09 -1.45
N LEU A 270 5.10 17.09 -1.21
CA LEU A 270 6.48 17.12 -1.69
C LEU A 270 6.54 17.16 -3.22
N ALA A 271 5.75 16.33 -3.91
CA ALA A 271 5.65 16.32 -5.37
C ALA A 271 5.19 17.68 -5.93
N TYR A 272 4.19 18.30 -5.30
CA TYR A 272 3.73 19.65 -5.67
C TYR A 272 4.82 20.70 -5.48
N ALA A 273 5.57 20.65 -4.38
CA ALA A 273 6.69 21.57 -4.16
C ALA A 273 7.77 21.43 -5.25
N LYS A 274 8.12 20.19 -5.63
CA LYS A 274 9.08 19.93 -6.71
C LYS A 274 8.58 20.42 -8.08
N LEU A 275 7.29 20.30 -8.37
CA LEU A 275 6.69 20.84 -9.59
C LEU A 275 6.79 22.38 -9.66
N LYS A 276 6.72 23.06 -8.51
CA LYS A 276 6.84 24.53 -8.46
C LYS A 276 8.26 25.06 -8.63
N LEU A 277 9.26 24.21 -8.45
CA LEU A 277 10.67 24.54 -8.59
C LEU A 277 11.23 24.21 -9.98
N SER A 278 10.50 23.46 -10.78
CA SER A 278 10.83 23.09 -12.17
C SER A 278 10.30 24.11 -13.17
#